data_5c174fbc2dd189b60de335285a788455
#
_entry.id   5c174fbc2dd189b60de335285a788455
#
_cell.length_a   1.000
_cell.length_b   1.000
_cell.length_c   1.000
_cell.angle_alpha   90.00
_cell.angle_beta   90.00
_cell.angle_gamma   90.00
#
_symmetry.space_group_name_H-M   'P 1'
#
loop_
_entity.id
_entity.type
_entity.pdbx_description
1 polymer ?
#
loop_
_entity_poly.entity_id
_entity_poly.type
_entity_poly.pdbx_seq_one_letter_code
_entity_poly.pdbx_strand_id
1 'polypeptide(L)'
;MRSNYPTKVCKICFKEMHENSLLNLLHKDIDVCDRCFQEIKMCFFKFQVLGYNAISIYRYDEKVQALLYQFKGCFDYELLNVFFERFSRELSLRYRGYVMVPVPSYKQDDEIREFNHVEEMFKILNLPIRKMIAKTKKVKQATSTSHKRKLIGKSLVLTDESDLSKYNILLVDDVYTTGSTVKACIKLLEKLHPKKIEVLVMSKTENK
;
A
#
# COMPACT_ATOMS: atom_id res chain seq x y z
N MET A 1 40.16 5.06 17.02
CA MET A 1 39.33 6.20 16.56
C MET A 1 37.93 5.72 16.45
N ARG A 2 37.02 6.10 17.34
CA ARG A 2 35.57 5.79 17.21
C ARG A 2 35.03 6.75 16.15
N SER A 3 34.46 6.20 15.07
CA SER A 3 33.81 7.01 14.03
C SER A 3 32.61 7.76 14.65
N ASN A 4 32.62 9.07 14.54
CA ASN A 4 31.56 9.96 15.02
C ASN A 4 30.32 10.00 14.06
N TYR A 5 30.04 8.90 13.35
CA TYR A 5 28.82 8.83 12.56
C TYR A 5 27.66 8.38 13.48
N PRO A 6 26.50 9.04 13.40
CA PRO A 6 25.34 8.61 14.17
C PRO A 6 25.00 7.17 13.78
N THR A 7 25.01 6.27 14.77
CA THR A 7 24.64 4.87 14.58
C THR A 7 23.18 4.81 14.14
N LYS A 8 22.93 4.27 12.94
CA LYS A 8 21.59 4.08 12.42
C LYS A 8 20.87 3.00 13.24
N VAL A 9 19.63 3.23 13.61
CA VAL A 9 18.81 2.32 14.44
C VAL A 9 17.69 1.72 13.60
N CYS A 10 17.48 0.42 13.71
CA CYS A 10 16.37 -0.26 13.03
C CYS A 10 15.02 0.24 13.55
N LYS A 11 14.13 0.70 12.67
CA LYS A 11 12.80 1.23 13.04
C LYS A 11 11.82 0.17 13.57
N ILE A 12 12.13 -1.13 13.44
CA ILE A 12 11.29 -2.21 13.97
C ILE A 12 11.74 -2.70 15.34
N CYS A 13 13.06 -2.99 15.51
CA CYS A 13 13.57 -3.60 16.76
C CYS A 13 14.41 -2.66 17.60
N PHE A 14 14.64 -1.43 17.15
CA PHE A 14 15.42 -0.37 17.79
C PHE A 14 16.89 -0.75 18.12
N LYS A 15 17.42 -1.79 17.49
CA LYS A 15 18.82 -2.16 17.59
C LYS A 15 19.69 -1.36 16.63
N GLU A 16 20.92 -1.08 17.04
CA GLU A 16 21.91 -0.45 16.18
C GLU A 16 22.16 -1.30 14.93
N MET A 17 22.23 -0.65 13.78
CA MET A 17 22.49 -1.28 12.49
C MET A 17 23.98 -1.03 12.15
N HIS A 18 24.75 -2.10 11.97
CA HIS A 18 26.13 -2.00 11.52
C HIS A 18 26.19 -1.88 9.99
N GLU A 19 26.93 -0.92 9.49
CA GLU A 19 27.04 -0.58 8.05
C GLU A 19 27.76 -1.64 7.18
N ASN A 20 28.05 -2.82 7.71
CA ASN A 20 28.94 -3.80 7.07
C ASN A 20 28.25 -4.72 6.04
N SER A 21 27.02 -4.44 5.63
CA SER A 21 26.34 -5.22 4.59
C SER A 21 26.53 -4.58 3.20
N LEU A 22 26.91 -5.38 2.18
CA LEU A 22 26.92 -4.96 0.77
C LEU A 22 25.57 -4.37 0.32
N LEU A 23 24.46 -4.79 0.93
CA LEU A 23 23.14 -4.24 0.71
C LEU A 23 23.02 -2.79 1.17
N ASN A 24 23.69 -2.40 2.27
CA ASN A 24 23.73 -1.02 2.76
C ASN A 24 24.52 -0.07 1.85
N LEU A 25 25.47 -0.59 1.08
CA LEU A 25 26.20 0.16 0.04
C LEU A 25 25.31 0.49 -1.17
N LEU A 26 24.36 -0.40 -1.50
CA LEU A 26 23.45 -0.23 -2.62
C LEU A 26 22.19 0.57 -2.24
N HIS A 27 21.79 0.54 -0.98
CA HIS A 27 20.59 1.19 -0.45
C HIS A 27 20.95 2.02 0.79
N LYS A 28 21.40 3.25 0.59
CA LYS A 28 21.83 4.17 1.68
C LYS A 28 20.72 4.51 2.70
N ASP A 29 19.47 4.27 2.36
CA ASP A 29 18.29 4.70 3.13
C ASP A 29 17.49 3.53 3.74
N ILE A 30 18.14 2.36 4.00
CA ILE A 30 17.46 1.24 4.67
C ILE A 30 17.29 1.56 6.16
N ASP A 31 16.03 1.52 6.60
CA ASP A 31 15.63 1.77 8.00
C ASP A 31 15.35 0.49 8.78
N VAL A 32 15.47 -0.69 8.14
CA VAL A 32 15.18 -2.00 8.74
C VAL A 32 16.40 -2.92 8.64
N CYS A 33 16.81 -3.49 9.77
CA CYS A 33 17.90 -4.47 9.79
C CYS A 33 17.52 -5.78 9.07
N ASP A 34 18.51 -6.52 8.59
CA ASP A 34 18.30 -7.76 7.83
C ASP A 34 17.48 -8.79 8.61
N ARG A 35 17.68 -8.91 9.93
CA ARG A 35 16.91 -9.81 10.77
C ARG A 35 15.42 -9.46 10.74
N CYS A 36 15.05 -8.21 11.01
CA CYS A 36 13.66 -7.78 11.00
C CYS A 36 13.03 -7.92 9.62
N PHE A 37 13.81 -7.64 8.58
CA PHE A 37 13.37 -7.82 7.21
C PHE A 37 13.09 -9.29 6.86
N GLN A 38 13.97 -10.21 7.23
CA GLN A 38 13.77 -11.65 7.01
C GLN A 38 12.57 -12.22 7.78
N GLU A 39 12.24 -11.62 8.91
CA GLU A 39 11.08 -12.01 9.70
C GLU A 39 9.75 -11.58 9.08
N ILE A 40 9.73 -10.59 8.16
CA ILE A 40 8.57 -10.21 7.39
C ILE A 40 8.49 -11.11 6.16
N LYS A 41 7.50 -12.00 6.12
CA LYS A 41 7.37 -12.99 5.04
C LYS A 41 6.94 -12.34 3.74
N MET A 42 7.92 -12.10 2.87
CA MET A 42 7.65 -11.71 1.49
C MET A 42 7.04 -12.85 0.71
N CYS A 43 6.12 -12.57 -0.17
CA CYS A 43 5.54 -13.57 -1.04
C CYS A 43 5.50 -13.19 -2.52
N PHE A 44 5.49 -11.90 -2.87
CA PHE A 44 5.25 -11.42 -4.25
C PHE A 44 4.15 -12.22 -4.95
N PHE A 45 3.06 -12.45 -4.23
CA PHE A 45 1.99 -13.31 -4.67
C PHE A 45 1.20 -12.67 -5.81
N LYS A 46 1.22 -13.32 -6.99
CA LYS A 46 0.46 -12.90 -8.17
C LYS A 46 -0.93 -13.52 -8.13
N PHE A 47 -1.95 -12.72 -8.39
CA PHE A 47 -3.34 -13.16 -8.45
C PHE A 47 -4.15 -12.30 -9.44
N GLN A 48 -5.44 -12.56 -9.56
CA GLN A 48 -6.32 -11.76 -10.40
C GLN A 48 -7.50 -11.23 -9.61
N VAL A 49 -7.93 -10.01 -9.97
CA VAL A 49 -9.12 -9.36 -9.44
C VAL A 49 -9.97 -8.88 -10.61
N LEU A 50 -11.13 -9.48 -10.82
CA LEU A 50 -12.01 -9.18 -11.97
C LEU A 50 -11.29 -9.33 -13.34
N GLY A 51 -10.34 -10.25 -13.46
CA GLY A 51 -9.54 -10.44 -14.66
C GLY A 51 -8.29 -9.55 -14.78
N TYR A 52 -8.11 -8.58 -13.90
CA TYR A 52 -6.92 -7.72 -13.85
C TYR A 52 -5.80 -8.35 -13.04
N ASN A 53 -4.55 -8.17 -13.48
CA ASN A 53 -3.39 -8.65 -12.76
C ASN A 53 -3.20 -7.90 -11.45
N ALA A 54 -2.92 -8.63 -10.40
CA ALA A 54 -2.68 -8.10 -9.07
C ALA A 54 -1.43 -8.74 -8.45
N ILE A 55 -0.70 -7.95 -7.65
CA ILE A 55 0.46 -8.39 -6.88
C ILE A 55 0.27 -7.98 -5.43
N SER A 56 0.54 -8.90 -4.51
CA SER A 56 0.73 -8.63 -3.09
C SER A 56 2.20 -8.83 -2.73
N ILE A 57 2.79 -7.87 -2.04
CA ILE A 57 4.20 -7.93 -1.63
C ILE A 57 4.37 -8.90 -0.45
N TYR A 58 3.52 -8.77 0.55
CA TYR A 58 3.61 -9.54 1.79
C TYR A 58 2.39 -10.44 2.00
N ARG A 59 2.58 -11.49 2.80
CA ARG A 59 1.49 -12.20 3.44
C ARG A 59 0.98 -11.35 4.61
N TYR A 60 -0.34 -11.24 4.75
CA TYR A 60 -0.95 -10.58 5.90
C TYR A 60 -0.94 -11.51 7.11
N ASP A 61 0.21 -11.67 7.74
CA ASP A 61 0.41 -12.43 8.97
C ASP A 61 0.40 -11.50 10.21
N GLU A 62 0.58 -12.07 11.38
CA GLU A 62 0.56 -11.34 12.65
C GLU A 62 1.59 -10.20 12.70
N LYS A 63 2.76 -10.40 12.09
CA LYS A 63 3.84 -9.41 12.09
C LYS A 63 3.51 -8.22 11.20
N VAL A 64 3.06 -8.49 9.97
CA VAL A 64 2.61 -7.45 9.04
C VAL A 64 1.41 -6.71 9.60
N GLN A 65 0.49 -7.42 10.27
CA GLN A 65 -0.66 -6.81 10.97
C GLN A 65 -0.20 -5.86 12.07
N ALA A 66 0.74 -6.28 12.91
CA ALA A 66 1.27 -5.45 14.00
C ALA A 66 1.95 -4.17 13.47
N LEU A 67 2.80 -4.29 12.44
CA LEU A 67 3.46 -3.13 11.81
C LEU A 67 2.45 -2.16 11.18
N LEU A 68 1.45 -2.69 10.47
CA LEU A 68 0.36 -1.86 9.94
C LEU A 68 -0.45 -1.18 11.01
N TYR A 69 -0.70 -1.86 12.14
CA TYR A 69 -1.40 -1.26 13.26
C TYR A 69 -0.59 -0.11 13.86
N GLN A 70 0.72 -0.28 14.05
CA GLN A 70 1.59 0.79 14.51
C GLN A 70 1.58 1.98 13.54
N PHE A 71 1.75 1.72 12.24
CA PHE A 71 1.76 2.75 11.22
C PHE A 71 0.45 3.53 11.14
N LYS A 72 -0.69 2.83 10.92
CA LYS A 72 -1.98 3.50 10.65
C LYS A 72 -2.90 3.65 11.88
N GLY A 73 -2.70 2.86 12.92
CA GLY A 73 -3.51 2.88 14.15
C GLY A 73 -2.88 3.67 15.28
N CYS A 74 -1.55 3.61 15.42
CA CYS A 74 -0.78 4.40 16.39
C CYS A 74 -0.14 5.65 15.77
N PHE A 75 -0.35 5.89 14.46
CA PHE A 75 0.17 7.06 13.72
C PHE A 75 1.69 7.14 13.68
N ASP A 76 2.37 5.99 13.75
CA ASP A 76 3.83 5.94 13.68
C ASP A 76 4.31 6.12 12.23
N TYR A 77 4.43 7.38 11.82
CA TYR A 77 4.83 7.76 10.47
C TYR A 77 6.26 7.32 10.13
N GLU A 78 7.12 7.10 11.12
CA GLU A 78 8.49 6.64 10.92
C GLU A 78 8.56 5.24 10.26
N LEU A 79 7.49 4.45 10.36
CA LEU A 79 7.38 3.14 9.69
C LEU A 79 7.02 3.24 8.20
N LEU A 80 6.83 4.42 7.65
CA LEU A 80 6.37 4.63 6.27
C LEU A 80 7.19 3.85 5.24
N ASN A 81 8.51 3.96 5.30
CA ASN A 81 9.40 3.36 4.32
C ASN A 81 9.63 1.86 4.52
N VAL A 82 9.35 1.35 5.73
CA VAL A 82 9.61 -0.04 6.13
C VAL A 82 9.03 -1.07 5.16
N PHE A 83 7.85 -0.76 4.59
CA PHE A 83 7.14 -1.71 3.74
C PHE A 83 7.73 -1.85 2.33
N PHE A 84 8.36 -0.81 1.78
CA PHE A 84 8.79 -0.81 0.37
C PHE A 84 10.25 -0.44 0.13
N GLU A 85 11.00 0.01 1.14
CA GLU A 85 12.35 0.56 0.94
C GLU A 85 13.27 -0.37 0.12
N ARG A 86 13.19 -1.68 0.35
CA ARG A 86 14.03 -2.68 -0.33
C ARG A 86 13.59 -3.02 -1.76
N PHE A 87 12.38 -2.63 -2.16
CA PHE A 87 11.81 -2.94 -3.49
C PHE A 87 11.40 -1.71 -4.27
N SER A 88 11.56 -0.54 -3.69
CA SER A 88 11.09 0.71 -4.28
C SER A 88 11.60 0.91 -5.71
N ARG A 89 12.88 0.62 -5.96
CA ARG A 89 13.50 0.74 -7.29
C ARG A 89 12.91 -0.23 -8.30
N GLU A 90 12.78 -1.51 -7.95
CA GLU A 90 12.22 -2.55 -8.83
C GLU A 90 10.76 -2.28 -9.14
N LEU A 91 9.97 -1.89 -8.13
CA LEU A 91 8.57 -1.55 -8.32
C LEU A 91 8.41 -0.26 -9.14
N SER A 92 9.24 0.77 -8.92
CA SER A 92 9.24 1.99 -9.71
C SER A 92 9.58 1.72 -11.19
N LEU A 93 10.56 0.85 -11.45
CA LEU A 93 10.91 0.43 -12.82
C LEU A 93 9.79 -0.38 -13.46
N ARG A 94 9.21 -1.34 -12.72
CA ARG A 94 8.10 -2.19 -13.19
C ARG A 94 6.89 -1.37 -13.60
N TYR A 95 6.54 -0.35 -12.81
CA TYR A 95 5.35 0.47 -13.03
C TYR A 95 5.66 1.83 -13.68
N ARG A 96 6.84 1.95 -14.29
CA ARG A 96 7.18 3.16 -15.06
C ARG A 96 6.13 3.45 -16.12
N GLY A 97 5.62 4.68 -16.14
CA GLY A 97 4.57 5.10 -17.08
C GLY A 97 3.14 4.76 -16.63
N TYR A 98 2.97 4.25 -15.41
CA TYR A 98 1.65 4.13 -14.77
C TYR A 98 1.31 5.40 -14.00
N VAL A 99 0.02 5.67 -13.89
CA VAL A 99 -0.56 6.64 -12.94
C VAL A 99 -1.10 5.86 -11.76
N MET A 100 -0.66 6.21 -10.56
CA MET A 100 -1.09 5.57 -9.34
C MET A 100 -2.43 6.16 -8.86
N VAL A 101 -3.38 5.27 -8.56
CA VAL A 101 -4.67 5.62 -7.96
C VAL A 101 -4.76 4.92 -6.61
N PRO A 102 -4.67 5.63 -5.48
CA PRO A 102 -4.83 5.03 -4.17
C PRO A 102 -6.31 4.67 -3.92
N VAL A 103 -6.54 3.51 -3.32
CA VAL A 103 -7.85 3.14 -2.77
C VAL A 103 -8.20 4.14 -1.66
N PRO A 104 -9.40 4.74 -1.69
CA PRO A 104 -9.73 5.81 -0.76
C PRO A 104 -9.97 5.29 0.66
N SER A 105 -9.39 5.95 1.64
CA SER A 105 -9.74 5.87 3.06
C SER A 105 -10.93 6.78 3.38
N TYR A 106 -11.42 6.73 4.61
CA TYR A 106 -12.39 7.72 5.07
C TYR A 106 -11.70 9.05 5.38
N LYS A 107 -12.25 10.15 4.85
CA LYS A 107 -11.71 11.49 5.06
C LYS A 107 -11.53 11.82 6.55
N GLN A 108 -12.50 11.45 7.39
CA GLN A 108 -12.42 11.64 8.84
C GLN A 108 -11.26 10.87 9.48
N ASP A 109 -10.98 9.64 9.02
CA ASP A 109 -9.87 8.85 9.52
C ASP A 109 -8.52 9.45 9.06
N ASP A 110 -8.46 10.02 7.85
CA ASP A 110 -7.27 10.72 7.33
C ASP A 110 -7.05 12.06 8.04
N GLU A 111 -8.12 12.80 8.37
CA GLU A 111 -8.05 14.04 9.17
C GLU A 111 -7.50 13.78 10.58
N ILE A 112 -7.91 12.67 11.23
CA ILE A 112 -7.41 12.27 12.54
C ILE A 112 -5.92 11.86 12.47
N ARG A 113 -5.50 11.21 11.37
CA ARG A 113 -4.11 10.77 11.16
C ARG A 113 -3.22 11.87 10.61
N GLU A 114 -3.79 12.95 10.08
CA GLU A 114 -3.13 14.00 9.33
C GLU A 114 -2.55 13.55 7.98
N PHE A 115 -2.74 12.27 7.57
CA PHE A 115 -2.28 11.73 6.29
C PHE A 115 -3.16 10.59 5.77
N ASN A 116 -3.15 10.40 4.45
CA ASN A 116 -3.70 9.21 3.82
C ASN A 116 -2.64 8.10 3.80
N HIS A 117 -2.83 7.07 4.63
CA HIS A 117 -1.84 6.02 4.82
C HIS A 117 -1.51 5.22 3.55
N VAL A 118 -2.48 5.00 2.65
CA VAL A 118 -2.22 4.29 1.39
C VAL A 118 -1.38 5.17 0.46
N GLU A 119 -1.78 6.42 0.28
CA GLU A 119 -1.03 7.37 -0.57
C GLU A 119 0.42 7.52 -0.10
N GLU A 120 0.62 7.81 1.20
CA GLU A 120 1.94 8.00 1.76
C GLU A 120 2.82 6.74 1.61
N MET A 121 2.27 5.56 1.92
CA MET A 121 2.98 4.29 1.80
C MET A 121 3.54 4.02 0.40
N PHE A 122 2.78 4.40 -0.64
CA PHE A 122 3.17 4.14 -2.03
C PHE A 122 3.90 5.32 -2.71
N LYS A 123 4.03 6.49 -2.08
CA LYS A 123 4.80 7.63 -2.62
C LYS A 123 6.25 7.29 -2.93
N ILE A 124 6.84 6.35 -2.21
CA ILE A 124 8.21 5.87 -2.44
C ILE A 124 8.42 5.33 -3.87
N LEU A 125 7.36 4.92 -4.57
CA LEU A 125 7.43 4.46 -5.96
C LEU A 125 7.66 5.60 -6.96
N ASN A 126 7.53 6.86 -6.52
CA ASN A 126 7.73 8.06 -7.33
C ASN A 126 6.94 8.06 -8.65
N LEU A 127 5.67 7.61 -8.58
CA LEU A 127 4.73 7.61 -9.70
C LEU A 127 3.77 8.80 -9.60
N PRO A 128 3.27 9.35 -10.73
CA PRO A 128 2.19 10.33 -10.70
C PRO A 128 0.96 9.79 -9.98
N ILE A 129 0.40 10.58 -9.05
CA ILE A 129 -0.76 10.20 -8.23
C ILE A 129 -2.00 10.95 -8.73
N ARG A 130 -3.12 10.22 -8.89
CA ARG A 130 -4.45 10.80 -9.10
C ARG A 130 -5.44 10.27 -8.07
N LYS A 131 -6.10 11.19 -7.34
CA LYS A 131 -7.16 10.88 -6.37
C LYS A 131 -8.50 10.91 -7.08
N MET A 132 -8.84 9.84 -7.74
CA MET A 132 -10.03 9.76 -8.61
C MET A 132 -11.28 9.22 -7.90
N ILE A 133 -11.12 8.64 -6.73
CA ILE A 133 -12.20 7.97 -5.99
C ILE A 133 -12.22 8.48 -4.56
N ALA A 134 -13.42 8.73 -4.03
CA ALA A 134 -13.61 9.09 -2.62
C ALA A 134 -14.64 8.19 -1.93
N LYS A 135 -14.52 8.05 -0.60
CA LYS A 135 -15.57 7.47 0.25
C LYS A 135 -16.49 8.58 0.79
N THR A 136 -17.78 8.45 0.54
CA THR A 136 -18.79 9.48 0.90
C THR A 136 -19.44 9.25 2.26
N LYS A 137 -19.49 8.00 2.77
CA LYS A 137 -20.14 7.67 4.05
C LYS A 137 -19.40 6.57 4.81
N LYS A 138 -19.28 6.72 6.13
CA LYS A 138 -18.89 5.65 7.05
C LYS A 138 -20.03 4.63 7.09
N VAL A 139 -19.82 3.41 6.59
CA VAL A 139 -20.81 2.33 6.69
C VAL A 139 -20.87 1.90 8.16
N LYS A 140 -21.87 2.41 8.91
CA LYS A 140 -22.16 1.91 10.25
C LYS A 140 -22.42 0.40 10.18
N GLN A 141 -21.93 -0.33 11.18
CA GLN A 141 -21.88 -1.79 11.26
C GLN A 141 -23.16 -2.47 10.74
N ALA A 142 -23.09 -3.08 9.55
CA ALA A 142 -24.12 -3.97 9.07
C ALA A 142 -23.83 -5.38 9.58
N THR A 143 -24.84 -6.02 10.13
CA THR A 143 -24.74 -7.32 10.82
C THR A 143 -24.53 -8.52 9.88
N SER A 144 -24.68 -8.36 8.56
CA SER A 144 -24.48 -9.46 7.60
C SER A 144 -23.41 -9.17 6.55
N THR A 145 -22.63 -10.22 6.20
CA THR A 145 -21.49 -10.14 5.26
C THR A 145 -21.90 -9.74 3.83
N SER A 146 -23.09 -10.15 3.38
CA SER A 146 -23.60 -9.82 2.03
C SER A 146 -24.07 -8.35 1.92
N HIS A 147 -24.67 -7.80 2.99
CA HIS A 147 -25.07 -6.39 3.06
C HIS A 147 -23.84 -5.46 3.12
N LYS A 148 -22.77 -5.84 3.84
CA LYS A 148 -21.52 -5.06 3.83
C LYS A 148 -20.94 -4.88 2.44
N ARG A 149 -20.94 -5.94 1.60
CA ARG A 149 -20.42 -5.87 0.23
C ARG A 149 -21.20 -4.91 -0.66
N LYS A 150 -22.57 -4.91 -0.57
CA LYS A 150 -23.44 -3.99 -1.33
C LYS A 150 -23.29 -2.54 -0.85
N LEU A 151 -23.07 -2.32 0.44
CA LEU A 151 -22.91 -0.98 1.02
C LEU A 151 -21.56 -0.34 0.68
N ILE A 152 -20.47 -1.13 0.57
CA ILE A 152 -19.15 -0.62 0.17
C ILE A 152 -19.23 -0.03 -1.24
N GLY A 153 -19.84 -0.72 -2.21
CA GLY A 153 -19.99 -0.21 -3.57
C GLY A 153 -20.81 1.09 -3.67
N LYS A 154 -21.77 1.32 -2.75
CA LYS A 154 -22.59 2.54 -2.68
C LYS A 154 -21.88 3.72 -1.98
N SER A 155 -20.80 3.45 -1.27
CA SER A 155 -20.05 4.48 -0.53
C SER A 155 -18.85 5.05 -1.30
N LEU A 156 -18.55 4.53 -2.49
CA LEU A 156 -17.46 4.99 -3.34
C LEU A 156 -18.03 5.78 -4.52
N VAL A 157 -17.42 6.93 -4.80
CA VAL A 157 -17.78 7.80 -5.93
C VAL A 157 -16.53 8.24 -6.67
N LEU A 158 -16.65 8.47 -7.97
CA LEU A 158 -15.65 9.17 -8.75
C LEU A 158 -15.62 10.65 -8.35
N THR A 159 -14.44 11.20 -8.17
CA THR A 159 -14.20 12.63 -7.93
C THR A 159 -13.56 13.32 -9.13
N ASP A 160 -13.04 12.52 -10.05
CA ASP A 160 -12.49 12.95 -11.33
C ASP A 160 -13.00 11.97 -12.39
N GLU A 161 -13.73 12.47 -13.38
CA GLU A 161 -14.32 11.69 -14.49
C GLU A 161 -13.55 11.88 -15.80
N SER A 162 -12.30 12.35 -15.73
CA SER A 162 -11.45 12.50 -16.93
C SER A 162 -11.20 11.16 -17.61
N ASP A 163 -11.18 11.15 -18.94
CA ASP A 163 -10.89 9.97 -19.76
C ASP A 163 -9.48 9.42 -19.44
N LEU A 164 -9.39 8.12 -19.21
CA LEU A 164 -8.16 7.42 -18.90
C LEU A 164 -7.61 6.58 -20.05
N SER A 165 -8.14 6.70 -21.27
CA SER A 165 -7.78 5.86 -22.43
C SER A 165 -6.29 5.90 -22.79
N LYS A 166 -5.57 6.95 -22.41
CA LYS A 166 -4.13 7.10 -22.62
C LYS A 166 -3.26 6.61 -21.45
N TYR A 167 -3.86 6.22 -20.33
CA TYR A 167 -3.12 5.93 -19.10
C TYR A 167 -3.17 4.46 -18.71
N ASN A 168 -2.03 3.94 -18.28
CA ASN A 168 -1.97 2.71 -17.50
C ASN A 168 -2.19 3.07 -16.03
N ILE A 169 -3.12 2.40 -15.37
CA ILE A 169 -3.50 2.68 -13.98
C ILE A 169 -2.95 1.61 -13.06
N LEU A 170 -2.26 2.05 -12.00
CA LEU A 170 -1.88 1.22 -10.87
C LEU A 170 -2.79 1.54 -9.67
N LEU A 171 -3.77 0.69 -9.42
CA LEU A 171 -4.62 0.78 -8.23
C LEU A 171 -3.86 0.21 -7.03
N VAL A 172 -3.70 1.00 -5.96
CA VAL A 172 -2.90 0.59 -4.78
C VAL A 172 -3.74 0.55 -3.52
N ASP A 173 -3.48 -0.45 -2.64
CA ASP A 173 -4.15 -0.61 -1.35
C ASP A 173 -3.17 -1.20 -0.31
N ASP A 174 -3.45 -1.03 0.99
CA ASP A 174 -2.64 -1.60 2.07
C ASP A 174 -2.91 -3.11 2.24
N VAL A 175 -4.16 -3.52 2.41
CA VAL A 175 -4.52 -4.92 2.69
C VAL A 175 -5.64 -5.42 1.80
N TYR A 176 -5.34 -6.44 1.01
CA TYR A 176 -6.36 -7.19 0.27
C TYR A 176 -6.91 -8.33 1.13
N THR A 177 -8.12 -8.17 1.62
CA THR A 177 -8.85 -9.23 2.36
C THR A 177 -9.84 -9.94 1.43
N THR A 178 -11.07 -9.48 1.33
CA THR A 178 -12.09 -9.98 0.39
C THR A 178 -11.99 -9.33 -0.98
N GLY A 179 -11.22 -8.27 -1.09
CA GLY A 179 -11.08 -7.43 -2.27
C GLY A 179 -12.33 -6.61 -2.61
N SER A 180 -13.30 -6.49 -1.70
CA SER A 180 -14.55 -5.79 -1.98
C SER A 180 -14.32 -4.33 -2.37
N THR A 181 -13.41 -3.62 -1.68
CA THR A 181 -13.07 -2.22 -1.99
C THR A 181 -12.32 -2.11 -3.31
N VAL A 182 -11.30 -2.93 -3.52
CA VAL A 182 -10.52 -2.96 -4.76
C VAL A 182 -11.41 -3.27 -5.96
N LYS A 183 -12.30 -4.27 -5.86
CA LYS A 183 -13.27 -4.60 -6.92
C LYS A 183 -14.24 -3.45 -7.23
N ALA A 184 -14.68 -2.72 -6.21
CA ALA A 184 -15.54 -1.56 -6.40
C ALA A 184 -14.79 -0.39 -7.06
N CYS A 185 -13.53 -0.15 -6.68
CA CYS A 185 -12.67 0.84 -7.34
C CYS A 185 -12.41 0.50 -8.81
N ILE A 186 -12.09 -0.76 -9.12
CA ILE A 186 -11.90 -1.21 -10.51
C ILE A 186 -13.14 -0.90 -11.34
N LYS A 187 -14.34 -1.26 -10.88
CA LYS A 187 -15.60 -1.00 -11.60
C LYS A 187 -15.89 0.48 -11.84
N LEU A 188 -15.41 1.36 -10.97
CA LEU A 188 -15.50 2.80 -11.18
C LEU A 188 -14.51 3.27 -12.23
N LEU A 189 -13.25 2.80 -12.16
CA LEU A 189 -12.20 3.15 -13.10
C LEU A 189 -12.47 2.64 -14.52
N GLU A 190 -13.10 1.44 -14.67
CA GLU A 190 -13.52 0.89 -15.98
C GLU A 190 -14.39 1.85 -16.77
N LYS A 191 -15.24 2.64 -16.10
CA LYS A 191 -16.12 3.64 -16.74
C LYS A 191 -15.33 4.77 -17.43
N LEU A 192 -14.08 4.95 -17.06
CA LEU A 192 -13.17 5.99 -17.60
C LEU A 192 -12.24 5.45 -18.70
N HIS A 193 -12.50 4.21 -19.16
CA HIS A 193 -11.82 3.54 -20.28
C HIS A 193 -10.28 3.50 -20.17
N PRO A 194 -9.68 3.13 -19.02
CA PRO A 194 -8.22 3.10 -18.88
C PRO A 194 -7.59 2.12 -19.88
N LYS A 195 -6.42 2.50 -20.41
CA LYS A 195 -5.65 1.64 -21.33
C LYS A 195 -5.31 0.30 -20.69
N LYS A 196 -5.00 0.30 -19.39
CA LYS A 196 -4.67 -0.88 -18.59
C LYS A 196 -4.95 -0.59 -17.12
N ILE A 197 -5.37 -1.61 -16.36
CA ILE A 197 -5.40 -1.57 -14.89
C ILE A 197 -4.52 -2.71 -14.36
N GLU A 198 -3.66 -2.42 -13.41
CA GLU A 198 -3.00 -3.40 -12.54
C GLU A 198 -3.25 -3.02 -11.07
N VAL A 199 -3.17 -4.00 -10.18
CA VAL A 199 -3.38 -3.81 -8.75
C VAL A 199 -2.11 -4.16 -8.00
N LEU A 200 -1.67 -3.29 -7.11
CA LEU A 200 -0.57 -3.54 -6.18
C LEU A 200 -1.07 -3.33 -4.76
N VAL A 201 -0.97 -4.37 -3.94
CA VAL A 201 -1.31 -4.28 -2.53
C VAL A 201 -0.09 -4.60 -1.67
N MET A 202 0.03 -3.90 -0.55
CA MET A 202 1.13 -4.17 0.37
C MET A 202 1.02 -5.61 0.90
N SER A 203 -0.17 -6.03 1.34
CA SER A 203 -0.36 -7.38 1.85
C SER A 203 -1.70 -8.00 1.48
N LYS A 204 -1.75 -9.34 1.50
CA LYS A 204 -2.96 -10.12 1.22
C LYS A 204 -3.18 -11.18 2.28
N THR A 205 -4.43 -11.30 2.75
CA THR A 205 -4.83 -12.44 3.60
C THR A 205 -4.85 -13.72 2.78
N GLU A 206 -4.40 -14.83 3.37
CA GLU A 206 -4.69 -16.15 2.79
C GLU A 206 -6.18 -16.44 2.99
N ASN A 207 -6.86 -16.78 1.92
CA ASN A 207 -8.21 -17.35 2.04
C ASN A 207 -8.04 -18.73 2.70
N LYS A 208 -8.65 -18.90 3.87
CA LYS A 208 -8.87 -20.23 4.45
C LYS A 208 -9.87 -20.99 3.61
#